data_c73331057e2452a5319cd782b730263b
#
_entry.id   c73331057e2452a5319cd782b730263b
#
_cell.length_a   1.000
_cell.length_b   1.000
_cell.length_c   1.000
_cell.angle_alpha   90.00
_cell.angle_beta   90.00
_cell.angle_gamma   90.00
#
_symmetry.space_group_name_H-M   'P 1'
#
loop_
_entity.id
_entity.type
_entity.pdbx_description
1 polymer ?
#
loop_
_entity_poly.entity_id
_entity_poly.type
_entity_poly.pdbx_seq_one_letter_code
_entity_poly.pdbx_strand_id
1 'polypeptide(L)'
;MEYPDTFLEKIRYWFWRFYTPLHPYVRDFSTSIRVMRHEGRQDFLMGTIAPTRSVREFVSYLIEQGFGNHFVAWKDTDELVSLRRTIGFRYQHHVRVFTDGEVRCHYEYTPEYRPIQHLIQTGFEEPSAELRDILRDWILPAGTIQHS
;
A
#
# COMPACT_ATOMS: atom_id res chain seq x y z
N MET A 1 -1.78 -8.24 -17.81
CA MET A 1 -0.61 -7.97 -16.93
C MET A 1 0.51 -7.54 -17.87
N GLU A 2 0.91 -6.27 -17.82
CA GLU A 2 2.05 -5.81 -18.61
C GLU A 2 3.31 -6.45 -18.05
N TYR A 3 4.00 -7.21 -18.88
CA TYR A 3 5.30 -7.78 -18.54
C TYR A 3 6.41 -6.74 -18.73
N PRO A 4 7.52 -6.87 -18.01
CA PRO A 4 8.67 -6.01 -18.21
C PRO A 4 9.19 -6.13 -19.65
N ASP A 5 9.25 -5.00 -20.36
CA ASP A 5 9.59 -4.95 -21.77
C ASP A 5 11.10 -4.90 -22.00
N THR A 6 11.81 -4.20 -21.11
CA THR A 6 13.26 -4.03 -21.24
C THR A 6 14.04 -5.09 -20.47
N PHE A 7 15.28 -5.33 -20.89
CA PHE A 7 16.19 -6.26 -20.20
C PHE A 7 16.42 -5.86 -18.73
N LEU A 8 16.55 -4.56 -18.46
CA LEU A 8 16.71 -4.03 -17.10
C LEU A 8 15.47 -4.28 -16.22
N GLU A 9 14.28 -4.11 -16.79
CA GLU A 9 13.01 -4.39 -16.09
C GLU A 9 12.87 -5.89 -15.76
N LYS A 10 13.31 -6.75 -16.67
CA LYS A 10 13.35 -8.21 -16.43
C LYS A 10 14.29 -8.58 -15.29
N ILE A 11 15.49 -7.99 -15.26
CA ILE A 11 16.43 -8.19 -14.14
C ILE A 11 15.83 -7.71 -12.82
N ARG A 12 15.23 -6.52 -12.79
CA ARG A 12 14.57 -5.99 -11.60
C ARG A 12 13.43 -6.87 -11.13
N TYR A 13 12.58 -7.33 -12.05
CA TYR A 13 11.48 -8.24 -11.74
C TYR A 13 11.99 -9.53 -11.06
N TRP A 14 13.00 -10.17 -11.62
CA TRP A 14 13.58 -11.39 -11.05
C TRP A 14 14.27 -11.14 -9.70
N PHE A 15 15.00 -10.03 -9.58
CA PHE A 15 15.61 -9.65 -8.31
C PHE A 15 14.57 -9.48 -7.21
N TRP A 16 13.49 -8.76 -7.47
CA TRP A 16 12.44 -8.55 -6.49
C TRP A 16 11.67 -9.84 -6.16
N ARG A 17 11.41 -10.65 -7.15
CA ARG A 17 10.79 -11.96 -6.93
C ARG A 17 11.65 -12.86 -6.00
N PHE A 18 12.97 -12.80 -6.14
CA PHE A 18 13.89 -13.52 -5.26
C PHE A 18 14.01 -12.86 -3.88
N TYR A 19 14.07 -11.52 -3.84
CA TYR A 19 14.22 -10.74 -2.62
C TYR A 19 12.97 -10.73 -1.74
N THR A 20 11.79 -10.78 -2.32
CA THR A 20 10.49 -10.67 -1.65
C THR A 20 10.35 -11.59 -0.42
N PRO A 21 10.67 -12.88 -0.47
CA PRO A 21 10.60 -13.76 0.72
C PRO A 21 11.64 -13.43 1.80
N LEU A 22 12.73 -12.77 1.43
CA LEU A 22 13.79 -12.37 2.36
C LEU A 22 13.51 -11.02 3.03
N HIS A 23 12.65 -10.23 2.44
CA HIS A 23 12.39 -8.86 2.89
C HIS A 23 11.96 -8.74 4.37
N PRO A 24 11.07 -9.57 4.94
CA PRO A 24 10.70 -9.46 6.34
C PRO A 24 11.92 -9.53 7.28
N TYR A 25 12.84 -10.42 7.00
CA TYR A 25 14.06 -10.59 7.80
C TYR A 25 15.01 -9.39 7.67
N VAL A 26 15.17 -8.88 6.45
CA VAL A 26 15.99 -7.68 6.19
C VAL A 26 15.37 -6.46 6.86
N ARG A 27 14.06 -6.30 6.78
CA ARG A 27 13.33 -5.24 7.45
C ARG A 27 13.52 -5.29 8.96
N ASP A 28 13.25 -6.43 9.57
CA ASP A 28 13.31 -6.59 11.02
C ASP A 28 14.73 -6.37 11.54
N PHE A 29 15.73 -6.87 10.81
CA PHE A 29 17.13 -6.59 11.11
C PHE A 29 17.45 -5.09 10.99
N SER A 30 17.08 -4.44 9.87
CA SER A 30 17.36 -3.03 9.62
C SER A 30 16.66 -2.11 10.64
N THR A 31 15.48 -2.49 11.09
CA THR A 31 14.75 -1.79 12.16
C THR A 31 15.44 -1.98 13.50
N SER A 32 15.93 -3.18 13.82
CA SER A 32 16.60 -3.47 15.09
C SER A 32 17.90 -2.68 15.25
N ILE A 33 18.64 -2.45 14.17
CA ILE A 33 19.87 -1.65 14.16
C ILE A 33 19.62 -0.15 13.91
N ARG A 34 18.36 0.28 13.88
CA ARG A 34 17.93 1.68 13.67
C ARG A 34 18.45 2.35 12.39
N VAL A 35 18.79 1.59 11.37
CA VAL A 35 19.18 2.12 10.05
C VAL A 35 17.96 2.59 9.27
N MET A 36 16.81 1.95 9.49
CA MET A 36 15.55 2.34 8.89
C MET A 36 14.60 2.90 9.97
N ARG A 37 14.04 4.07 9.70
CA ARG A 37 13.05 4.72 10.55
C ARG A 37 11.70 4.68 9.85
N HIS A 38 10.66 4.41 10.64
CA HIS A 38 9.27 4.43 10.21
C HIS A 38 8.67 5.84 10.32
N GLU A 39 9.33 6.84 9.79
CA GLU A 39 8.83 8.20 9.90
C GLU A 39 8.43 8.73 8.52
N GLY A 40 7.17 9.17 8.42
CA GLY A 40 6.77 10.13 7.42
C GLY A 40 6.36 9.59 6.05
N ARG A 41 5.72 8.41 5.96
CA ARG A 41 5.04 8.07 4.71
C ARG A 41 3.97 9.11 4.41
N GLN A 42 4.04 9.65 3.23
CA GLN A 42 2.99 10.53 2.73
C GLN A 42 1.82 9.66 2.25
N ASP A 43 0.85 9.49 3.13
CA ASP A 43 -0.42 8.84 2.80
C ASP A 43 -1.53 9.89 2.74
N PHE A 44 -2.46 9.67 1.84
CA PHE A 44 -3.66 10.50 1.71
C PHE A 44 -4.81 9.84 2.46
N LEU A 45 -5.35 10.55 3.45
CA LEU A 45 -6.51 10.10 4.21
C LEU A 45 -7.74 10.08 3.29
N MET A 46 -8.32 8.91 3.10
CA MET A 46 -9.53 8.72 2.30
C MET A 46 -10.80 8.87 3.15
N GLY A 47 -10.72 8.46 4.39
CA GLY A 47 -11.83 8.48 5.33
C GLY A 47 -11.72 7.36 6.36
N THR A 48 -12.85 6.99 6.95
CA THR A 48 -12.96 5.87 7.90
C THR A 48 -13.92 4.82 7.37
N ILE A 49 -13.68 3.55 7.71
CA ILE A 49 -14.60 2.46 7.34
C ILE A 49 -15.99 2.79 7.90
N ALA A 50 -17.02 2.63 7.08
CA ALA A 50 -18.41 2.90 7.48
C ALA A 50 -18.78 2.05 8.73
N PRO A 51 -19.47 2.61 9.74
CA PRO A 51 -19.77 1.91 10.99
C PRO A 51 -20.57 0.61 10.84
N THR A 52 -21.25 0.46 9.71
CA THR A 52 -22.03 -0.76 9.36
C THR A 52 -21.16 -1.86 8.75
N ARG A 53 -19.87 -1.62 8.55
CA ARG A 53 -18.93 -2.52 7.92
C ARG A 53 -17.79 -2.89 8.88
N SER A 54 -17.31 -4.10 8.77
CA SER A 54 -16.13 -4.54 9.52
C SER A 54 -14.85 -4.41 8.66
N VAL A 55 -13.72 -4.26 9.33
CA VAL A 55 -12.39 -4.30 8.66
C VAL A 55 -12.22 -5.60 7.86
N ARG A 56 -12.70 -6.72 8.39
CA ARG A 56 -12.60 -8.02 7.73
C ARG A 56 -13.37 -8.07 6.41
N GLU A 57 -14.59 -7.56 6.39
CA GLU A 57 -15.39 -7.49 5.16
C GLU A 57 -14.75 -6.56 4.14
N PHE A 58 -14.25 -5.42 4.60
CA PHE A 58 -13.55 -4.47 3.74
C PHE A 58 -12.30 -5.07 3.11
N VAL A 59 -11.48 -5.78 3.89
CA VAL A 59 -10.30 -6.49 3.37
C VAL A 59 -10.70 -7.57 2.37
N SER A 60 -11.74 -8.36 2.64
CA SER A 60 -12.23 -9.37 1.70
C SER A 60 -12.67 -8.74 0.39
N TYR A 61 -13.41 -7.65 0.45
CA TYR A 61 -13.80 -6.88 -0.72
C TYR A 61 -12.60 -6.37 -1.52
N LEU A 62 -11.60 -5.79 -0.86
CA LEU A 62 -10.39 -5.33 -1.55
C LEU A 62 -9.64 -6.47 -2.24
N ILE A 63 -9.61 -7.65 -1.64
CA ILE A 63 -9.01 -8.84 -2.27
C ILE A 63 -9.79 -9.22 -3.54
N GLU A 64 -11.11 -9.16 -3.52
CA GLU A 64 -11.96 -9.38 -4.70
C GLU A 64 -11.71 -8.32 -5.79
N GLN A 65 -11.34 -7.10 -5.40
CA GLN A 65 -10.93 -6.03 -6.33
C GLN A 65 -9.47 -6.18 -6.82
N GLY A 66 -8.81 -7.29 -6.52
CA GLY A 66 -7.45 -7.61 -6.97
C GLY A 66 -6.33 -7.05 -6.10
N PHE A 67 -6.64 -6.57 -4.91
CA PHE A 67 -5.60 -6.21 -3.94
C PHE A 67 -5.04 -7.47 -3.28
N GLY A 68 -3.74 -7.46 -3.04
CA GLY A 68 -3.07 -8.53 -2.34
C GLY A 68 -2.27 -8.01 -1.15
N ASN A 69 -2.00 -8.89 -0.19
CA ASN A 69 -1.08 -8.58 0.89
C ASN A 69 0.32 -8.35 0.32
N HIS A 70 1.01 -7.33 0.81
CA HIS A 70 2.31 -6.96 0.31
C HIS A 70 3.33 -6.87 1.44
N PHE A 71 4.32 -7.73 1.40
CA PHE A 71 5.32 -7.83 2.47
C PHE A 71 6.47 -6.83 2.37
N VAL A 72 6.51 -6.04 1.31
CA VAL A 72 7.51 -4.96 1.16
C VAL A 72 7.02 -3.67 1.82
N ALA A 73 5.75 -3.60 2.21
CA ALA A 73 5.24 -2.46 2.92
C ALA A 73 5.76 -2.40 4.36
N TRP A 74 6.27 -1.25 4.74
CA TRP A 74 6.54 -0.95 6.13
C TRP A 74 5.23 -0.89 6.87
N LYS A 75 5.16 -1.56 8.00
CA LYS A 75 3.96 -1.55 8.85
C LYS A 75 4.16 -0.55 9.97
N ASP A 76 3.30 0.46 10.05
CA ASP A 76 3.24 1.36 11.18
C ASP A 76 2.63 0.66 12.40
N THR A 77 2.86 1.20 13.60
CA THR A 77 2.45 0.57 14.85
C THR A 77 0.94 0.32 14.91
N ASP A 78 0.14 1.27 14.38
CA ASP A 78 -1.32 1.22 14.42
C ASP A 78 -1.95 0.68 13.13
N GLU A 79 -1.13 0.19 12.21
CA GLU A 79 -1.61 -0.34 10.95
C GLU A 79 -2.05 -1.81 11.12
N LEU A 80 -3.30 -2.09 10.79
CA LEU A 80 -3.87 -3.43 10.80
C LEU A 80 -3.52 -4.19 9.53
N VAL A 81 -3.68 -3.55 8.39
CA VAL A 81 -3.58 -4.17 7.07
C VAL A 81 -2.92 -3.22 6.09
N SER A 82 -2.08 -3.78 5.24
CA SER A 82 -1.45 -3.11 4.11
C SER A 82 -1.65 -3.95 2.86
N LEU A 83 -2.37 -3.41 1.89
CA LEU A 83 -2.71 -4.09 0.65
C LEU A 83 -2.24 -3.27 -0.55
N ARG A 84 -1.80 -3.96 -1.61
CA ARG A 84 -1.47 -3.33 -2.88
C ARG A 84 -2.21 -3.97 -4.05
N ARG A 85 -2.48 -3.17 -5.07
CA ARG A 85 -2.90 -3.61 -6.39
C ARG A 85 -1.99 -3.00 -7.44
N THR A 86 -1.29 -3.83 -8.19
CA THR A 86 -0.43 -3.37 -9.28
C THR A 86 -1.26 -2.94 -10.48
N ILE A 87 -0.85 -1.84 -11.10
CA ILE A 87 -1.39 -1.32 -12.35
C ILE A 87 -0.29 -1.44 -13.40
N GLY A 88 -0.35 -2.52 -14.16
CA GLY A 88 0.78 -2.91 -14.99
C GLY A 88 2.03 -3.27 -14.18
N PHE A 89 3.20 -3.09 -14.78
CA PHE A 89 4.48 -3.36 -14.13
C PHE A 89 5.01 -2.17 -13.30
N ARG A 90 4.62 -0.95 -13.69
CA ARG A 90 5.27 0.28 -13.21
C ARG A 90 4.63 0.90 -12.00
N TYR A 91 3.32 0.77 -11.83
CA TYR A 91 2.55 1.48 -10.82
C TYR A 91 1.76 0.54 -9.92
N GLN A 92 1.45 1.03 -8.74
CA GLN A 92 0.57 0.35 -7.79
C GLN A 92 -0.28 1.33 -7.00
N HIS A 93 -1.48 0.88 -6.63
CA HIS A 93 -2.24 1.47 -5.54
C HIS A 93 -1.88 0.77 -4.24
N HIS A 94 -1.76 1.54 -3.19
CA HIS A 94 -1.53 1.06 -1.86
C HIS A 94 -2.68 1.51 -0.95
N VAL A 95 -3.30 0.57 -0.25
CA VAL A 95 -4.39 0.82 0.71
C VAL A 95 -3.94 0.31 2.06
N ARG A 96 -4.05 1.19 3.07
CA ARG A 96 -3.68 0.92 4.45
C ARG A 96 -4.88 1.14 5.35
N VAL A 97 -5.11 0.23 6.28
CA VAL A 97 -6.19 0.31 7.27
C VAL A 97 -5.57 0.35 8.66
N PHE A 98 -6.03 1.28 9.47
CA PHE A 98 -5.53 1.53 10.82
C PHE A 98 -6.51 1.07 11.90
N THR A 99 -6.02 0.98 13.16
CA THR A 99 -6.81 0.49 14.31
C THR A 99 -8.02 1.35 14.64
N ASP A 100 -7.97 2.63 14.32
CA ASP A 100 -9.08 3.60 14.46
C ASP A 100 -10.10 3.54 13.32
N GLY A 101 -9.89 2.64 12.35
CA GLY A 101 -10.72 2.50 11.17
C GLY A 101 -10.35 3.46 10.03
N GLU A 102 -9.33 4.30 10.19
CA GLU A 102 -8.86 5.14 9.10
C GLU A 102 -8.37 4.29 7.93
N VAL A 103 -8.70 4.78 6.72
CA VAL A 103 -8.22 4.23 5.45
C VAL A 103 -7.36 5.30 4.78
N ARG A 104 -6.10 4.98 4.58
CA ARG A 104 -5.14 5.83 3.90
C ARG A 104 -4.63 5.15 2.64
N CYS A 105 -4.44 5.91 1.60
CA CYS A 105 -4.02 5.40 0.30
C CYS A 105 -2.97 6.30 -0.32
N HIS A 106 -2.20 5.72 -1.21
CA HIS A 106 -1.36 6.46 -2.16
C HIS A 106 -1.19 5.67 -3.45
N TYR A 107 -0.77 6.38 -4.47
CA TYR A 107 -0.34 5.84 -5.75
C TYR A 107 1.15 6.06 -5.89
N GLU A 108 1.87 5.02 -6.30
CA GLU A 108 3.32 5.05 -6.36
C GLU A 108 3.87 4.14 -7.45
N TYR A 109 5.14 4.30 -7.76
CA TYR A 109 5.85 3.32 -8.57
C TYR A 109 6.00 2.00 -7.80
N THR A 110 5.91 0.88 -8.52
CA THR A 110 6.20 -0.42 -7.92
C THR A 110 7.67 -0.50 -7.48
N PRO A 111 7.98 -1.22 -6.39
CA PRO A 111 9.37 -1.46 -5.99
C PRO A 111 10.16 -2.18 -7.07
N GLU A 112 9.49 -3.00 -7.88
CA GLU A 112 10.08 -3.70 -9.02
C GLU A 112 10.58 -2.74 -10.10
N TYR A 113 9.88 -1.62 -10.29
CA TYR A 113 10.24 -0.62 -11.30
C TYR A 113 11.23 0.43 -10.77
N ARG A 114 10.98 0.98 -9.59
CA ARG A 114 11.81 2.02 -8.96
C ARG A 114 12.17 1.70 -7.50
N PRO A 115 13.07 0.74 -7.27
CA PRO A 115 13.41 0.27 -5.94
C PRO A 115 13.97 1.36 -5.02
N ILE A 116 14.78 2.28 -5.55
CA ILE A 116 15.40 3.34 -4.74
C ILE A 116 14.35 4.33 -4.24
N GLN A 117 13.41 4.77 -5.10
CA GLN A 117 12.34 5.67 -4.68
C GLN A 117 11.47 5.03 -3.60
N HIS A 118 11.16 3.75 -3.76
CA HIS A 118 10.40 3.01 -2.77
C HIS A 118 11.16 2.88 -1.44
N LEU A 119 12.47 2.65 -1.50
CA LEU A 119 13.32 2.55 -0.31
C LEU A 119 13.41 3.87 0.47
N ILE A 120 13.56 4.99 -0.23
CA ILE A 120 13.64 6.33 0.38
C ILE A 120 12.25 6.96 0.62
N GLN A 121 11.18 6.23 0.31
CA GLN A 121 9.78 6.62 0.52
C GLN A 121 9.43 7.99 -0.08
N THR A 122 9.76 8.17 -1.36
CA THR A 122 9.44 9.37 -2.14
C THR A 122 8.59 9.04 -3.36
N GLY A 123 7.92 10.05 -3.90
CA GLY A 123 7.13 9.91 -5.13
C GLY A 123 5.75 9.29 -4.91
N PHE A 124 5.16 9.52 -3.75
CA PHE A 124 3.76 9.18 -3.48
C PHE A 124 2.85 10.23 -4.09
N GLU A 125 1.85 9.76 -4.83
CA GLU A 125 0.86 10.59 -5.50
C GLU A 125 -0.54 10.32 -4.93
N GLU A 126 -1.45 11.25 -5.17
CA GLU A 126 -2.85 11.08 -4.79
C GLU A 126 -3.47 9.84 -5.45
N PRO A 127 -4.36 9.14 -4.72
CA PRO A 127 -5.11 8.02 -5.27
C PRO A 127 -5.90 8.41 -6.53
N SER A 128 -5.91 7.52 -7.50
CA SER A 128 -6.66 7.70 -8.74
C SER A 128 -8.17 7.77 -8.51
N ALA A 129 -8.91 8.29 -9.50
CA ALA A 129 -10.36 8.28 -9.48
C ALA A 129 -10.91 6.85 -9.39
N GLU A 130 -10.29 5.88 -10.07
CA GLU A 130 -10.65 4.47 -10.00
C GLU A 130 -10.58 3.93 -8.56
N LEU A 131 -9.50 4.23 -7.83
CA LEU A 131 -9.38 3.79 -6.44
C LEU A 131 -10.43 4.46 -5.54
N ARG A 132 -10.70 5.75 -5.76
CA ARG A 132 -11.76 6.46 -5.03
C ARG A 132 -13.14 5.82 -5.26
N ASP A 133 -13.42 5.39 -6.47
CA ASP A 133 -14.67 4.69 -6.82
C ASP A 133 -14.77 3.32 -6.15
N ILE A 134 -13.69 2.56 -6.10
CA ILE A 134 -13.63 1.27 -5.40
C ILE A 134 -13.95 1.45 -3.90
N LEU A 135 -13.45 2.52 -3.29
CA LEU A 135 -13.61 2.76 -1.85
C LEU A 135 -14.94 3.42 -1.46
N ARG A 136 -15.64 4.05 -2.40
CA ARG A 136 -16.79 4.95 -2.18
C ARG A 136 -17.85 4.39 -1.22
N ASP A 137 -18.27 3.14 -1.40
CA ASP A 137 -19.37 2.52 -0.65
C ASP A 137 -18.91 1.88 0.67
N TRP A 138 -17.63 1.97 0.96
CA TRP A 138 -17.00 1.33 2.11
C TRP A 138 -16.51 2.31 3.16
N ILE A 139 -16.25 3.54 2.76
CA ILE A 139 -15.68 4.56 3.64
C ILE A 139 -16.58 5.79 3.73
N LEU A 140 -16.59 6.39 4.91
CA LEU A 140 -17.09 7.76 5.10
C LEU A 140 -15.95 8.71 4.78
N PRO A 141 -16.13 9.64 3.83
CA PRO A 141 -15.09 10.58 3.44
C PRO A 141 -14.53 11.39 4.61
N ALA A 142 -13.25 11.69 4.56
CA ALA A 142 -12.62 12.58 5.53
C ALA A 142 -13.34 13.94 5.54
N GLY A 143 -13.77 14.39 6.72
CA GLY A 143 -14.55 15.63 6.89
C GLY A 143 -16.04 15.45 7.04
N THR A 144 -16.60 14.24 6.93
CA THR A 144 -17.98 13.96 7.30
C THR A 144 -18.08 13.77 8.83
N ILE A 145 -18.12 14.88 9.55
CA ILE A 145 -18.40 14.84 11.01
C ILE A 145 -19.87 14.48 11.15
N GLN A 146 -20.15 13.29 11.66
CA GLN A 146 -21.49 12.99 12.16
C GLN A 146 -21.71 13.78 13.44
N HIS A 147 -22.47 14.87 13.35
CA HIS A 147 -23.10 15.47 14.53
C HIS A 147 -24.20 14.50 14.98
N SER A 148 -23.90 13.71 15.98
CA SER A 148 -24.88 12.95 16.77
C SER A 148 -25.36 13.80 17.91
#